data_0a4b5c6fe47fb62603c06a2b13397b1f
#
_entry.id   0a4b5c6fe47fb62603c06a2b13397b1f
#
_cell.length_a   1.000
_cell.length_b   1.000
_cell.length_c   1.000
_cell.angle_alpha   90.00
_cell.angle_beta   90.00
_cell.angle_gamma   90.00
#
_symmetry.space_group_name_H-M   'P 1'
#
loop_
_entity.id
_entity.type
_entity.pdbx_description
1 polymer ?
#
loop_
_entity_poly.entity_id
_entity_poly.type
_entity_poly.pdbx_seq_one_letter_code
_entity_poly.pdbx_strand_id
1 'polypeptide(L)'
;MRSKSLMISAGLAATVLLALAGALALDLLPAPWAAPASVPPAASVSAALPASAAPAASAASADATTSAASAIRVEAAPVPTSVPASVPTPVEAPAQTAAQPVAQPIAQAIAPAQTPAHLTGKALAVGEAQAAPVPGGGEAAAWSPGAPWNYKTFREAMRQSGRASELPEQEFAELQARKVVAMQSIERYLKRRFGQADANVLRAFRELPREYYHYDYQRKQAFASNSYEAAPKPWAIGYGSALSDYLGQAYMTQLSRPRPGDTVLEIGTGSGFQSSLLSRIVKDVYSVEIIQPLGTGVARIYKPLGLENVRTRVADGYYGWPEVKGGFDIIMVTCVARYVSPELLRQLKPEGRLIVPIGQPFKRGQVLYVFTKDKSGKVHSRKDMGVFFIPMTGKILQGKS
;
A
#
# COMPACT_ATOMS: atom_id res chain seq x y z
N MET A 1 -49.32 11.53 36.99
CA MET A 1 -48.20 11.93 36.14
C MET A 1 -46.85 11.58 36.78
N ARG A 2 -46.50 10.30 36.92
CA ARG A 2 -45.19 9.80 37.33
C ARG A 2 -45.08 8.34 36.87
N SER A 3 -44.68 8.10 35.64
CA SER A 3 -44.37 6.72 35.18
C SER A 3 -43.76 6.66 33.76
N LYS A 4 -43.13 7.69 33.23
CA LYS A 4 -42.45 7.65 31.91
C LYS A 4 -40.96 7.92 31.89
N SER A 5 -40.33 8.19 33.05
CA SER A 5 -38.90 8.55 33.12
C SER A 5 -37.97 7.37 33.43
N LEU A 6 -38.46 6.15 33.68
CA LEU A 6 -37.62 5.04 34.14
C LEU A 6 -37.29 4.01 33.05
N MET A 7 -37.86 4.13 31.84
CA MET A 7 -37.60 3.18 30.74
C MET A 7 -36.49 3.59 29.75
N ILE A 8 -36.01 4.82 29.80
CA ILE A 8 -34.94 5.32 28.85
C ILE A 8 -33.53 4.99 29.37
N SER A 9 -33.33 4.82 30.71
CA SER A 9 -32.00 4.53 31.25
C SER A 9 -31.57 3.06 31.17
N ALA A 10 -32.51 2.13 31.00
CA ALA A 10 -32.20 0.69 30.88
C ALA A 10 -31.73 0.27 29.47
N GLY A 11 -32.12 1.02 28.44
CA GLY A 11 -31.73 0.73 27.04
C GLY A 11 -30.27 1.05 26.74
N LEU A 12 -29.72 2.11 27.34
CA LEU A 12 -28.35 2.52 27.08
C LEU A 12 -27.31 1.60 27.75
N ALA A 13 -27.63 1.04 28.93
CA ALA A 13 -26.72 0.13 29.64
C ALA A 13 -26.60 -1.23 28.95
N ALA A 14 -27.67 -1.73 28.30
CA ALA A 14 -27.66 -3.00 27.57
C ALA A 14 -26.84 -2.92 26.28
N THR A 15 -26.86 -1.77 25.59
CA THR A 15 -26.11 -1.59 24.33
C THR A 15 -24.61 -1.47 24.56
N VAL A 16 -24.16 -0.88 25.68
CA VAL A 16 -22.75 -0.79 26.03
C VAL A 16 -22.18 -2.14 26.49
N LEU A 17 -22.97 -2.98 27.18
CA LEU A 17 -22.54 -4.32 27.58
C LEU A 17 -22.43 -5.29 26.39
N LEU A 18 -23.28 -5.19 25.37
CA LEU A 18 -23.16 -5.98 24.14
C LEU A 18 -21.94 -5.59 23.29
N ALA A 19 -21.57 -4.30 23.27
CA ALA A 19 -20.37 -3.84 22.58
C ALA A 19 -19.07 -4.31 23.27
N LEU A 20 -19.06 -4.43 24.59
CA LEU A 20 -17.91 -4.94 25.37
C LEU A 20 -17.78 -6.47 25.26
N ALA A 21 -18.90 -7.21 25.18
CA ALA A 21 -18.86 -8.67 24.98
C ALA A 21 -18.41 -9.07 23.56
N GLY A 22 -18.72 -8.25 22.55
CA GLY A 22 -18.25 -8.45 21.18
C GLY A 22 -16.73 -8.25 21.02
N ALA A 23 -16.14 -7.36 21.83
CA ALA A 23 -14.69 -7.08 21.77
C ALA A 23 -13.83 -8.19 22.40
N LEU A 24 -14.37 -8.96 23.35
CA LEU A 24 -13.66 -10.08 23.98
C LEU A 24 -13.73 -11.39 23.16
N ALA A 25 -14.73 -11.56 22.27
CA ALA A 25 -14.89 -12.75 21.46
C ALA A 25 -14.02 -12.79 20.19
N LEU A 26 -13.43 -11.64 19.79
CA LEU A 26 -12.59 -11.54 18.59
C LEU A 26 -11.15 -12.04 18.80
N ASP A 27 -10.73 -12.26 20.04
CA ASP A 27 -9.38 -12.78 20.35
C ASP A 27 -9.24 -14.32 20.20
N LEU A 28 -10.33 -15.04 19.92
CA LEU A 28 -10.35 -16.52 19.86
C LEU A 28 -10.46 -17.12 18.47
N LEU A 29 -10.54 -16.32 17.40
CA LEU A 29 -10.56 -16.86 16.05
C LEU A 29 -9.16 -16.79 15.42
N PRO A 30 -8.59 -17.90 14.94
CA PRO A 30 -7.34 -17.88 14.19
C PRO A 30 -7.55 -17.13 12.87
N ALA A 31 -6.66 -16.19 12.58
CA ALA A 31 -6.69 -15.47 11.31
C ALA A 31 -6.50 -16.46 10.14
N PRO A 32 -7.26 -16.35 9.05
CA PRO A 32 -7.26 -17.33 7.94
C PRO A 32 -5.97 -17.41 7.12
N TRP A 33 -4.88 -16.78 7.55
CA TRP A 33 -3.57 -16.78 6.88
C TRP A 33 -2.38 -17.02 7.83
N ALA A 34 -2.52 -17.77 8.90
CA ALA A 34 -1.39 -18.12 9.77
C ALA A 34 -0.29 -18.82 8.97
N ALA A 35 0.86 -18.17 8.81
CA ALA A 35 2.06 -18.77 8.23
C ALA A 35 2.68 -19.79 9.19
N PRO A 36 3.36 -20.84 8.70
CA PRO A 36 4.04 -21.82 9.55
C PRO A 36 5.16 -21.18 10.38
N ALA A 37 5.38 -21.74 11.57
CA ALA A 37 6.32 -21.27 12.58
C ALA A 37 7.75 -21.13 12.06
N SER A 38 8.44 -20.13 12.58
CA SER A 38 9.84 -19.78 12.32
C SER A 38 10.82 -20.89 12.70
N VAL A 39 11.77 -21.17 11.80
CA VAL A 39 12.98 -21.96 12.06
C VAL A 39 13.93 -21.14 12.95
N PRO A 40 14.53 -21.69 14.01
CA PRO A 40 15.48 -20.96 14.86
C PRO A 40 16.80 -20.68 14.14
N PRO A 41 17.55 -19.63 14.52
CA PRO A 41 18.82 -19.29 13.88
C PRO A 41 19.91 -20.30 14.24
N ALA A 42 20.69 -20.69 13.23
CA ALA A 42 21.85 -21.54 13.37
C ALA A 42 22.97 -20.85 14.18
N ALA A 43 23.54 -21.58 15.10
CA ALA A 43 24.65 -21.16 15.97
C ALA A 43 25.91 -20.81 15.16
N SER A 44 26.52 -19.67 15.48
CA SER A 44 27.82 -19.24 14.98
C SER A 44 28.95 -20.09 15.61
N VAL A 45 29.71 -20.80 14.79
CA VAL A 45 31.00 -21.38 15.18
C VAL A 45 32.10 -20.43 14.70
N SER A 46 32.83 -19.88 15.68
CA SER A 46 34.05 -19.10 15.48
C SER A 46 35.22 -20.04 15.31
N ALA A 47 36.00 -19.91 14.24
CA ALA A 47 37.33 -20.52 14.15
C ALA A 47 38.32 -19.45 13.65
N ALA A 48 39.41 -19.35 14.40
CA ALA A 48 40.47 -18.36 14.28
C ALA A 48 41.42 -18.66 13.12
N LEU A 49 42.08 -17.59 12.68
CA LEU A 49 43.11 -17.49 11.64
C LEU A 49 44.43 -18.20 12.01
N PRO A 50 45.31 -18.46 11.02
CA PRO A 50 46.57 -17.71 11.06
C PRO A 50 46.97 -16.99 9.75
N ALA A 51 47.74 -15.93 9.96
CA ALA A 51 48.31 -15.07 8.94
C ALA A 51 49.56 -15.70 8.29
N SER A 52 49.81 -15.36 7.00
CA SER A 52 51.18 -15.19 6.49
C SER A 52 51.24 -14.62 5.05
N ALA A 53 51.96 -13.50 4.90
CA ALA A 53 52.87 -13.07 3.84
C ALA A 53 52.35 -12.79 2.41
N ALA A 54 52.50 -11.54 2.04
CA ALA A 54 52.72 -11.06 0.67
C ALA A 54 54.12 -11.40 0.14
N PRO A 55 54.43 -11.36 -1.19
CA PRO A 55 54.90 -10.12 -1.78
C PRO A 55 54.48 -9.80 -3.24
N ALA A 56 54.46 -8.51 -3.50
CA ALA A 56 54.93 -7.65 -4.61
C ALA A 56 54.82 -8.07 -6.09
N ALA A 57 54.21 -7.13 -6.83
CA ALA A 57 54.60 -6.47 -8.09
C ALA A 57 54.59 -7.24 -9.42
N SER A 58 53.79 -6.74 -10.38
CA SER A 58 54.29 -6.14 -11.61
C SER A 58 53.17 -5.69 -12.53
N ALA A 59 53.37 -4.54 -13.15
CA ALA A 59 52.52 -3.83 -14.11
C ALA A 59 52.47 -4.52 -15.48
N ALA A 60 51.37 -4.37 -16.20
CA ALA A 60 51.37 -4.03 -17.64
C ALA A 60 49.93 -3.68 -18.13
N SER A 61 49.92 -2.65 -18.94
CA SER A 61 48.86 -1.94 -19.63
C SER A 61 48.12 -2.76 -20.70
N ALA A 62 46.96 -2.28 -21.05
CA ALA A 62 46.42 -1.91 -22.35
C ALA A 62 45.05 -2.48 -22.69
N ASP A 63 44.19 -1.54 -22.92
CA ASP A 63 43.18 -1.36 -23.95
C ASP A 63 42.07 -2.42 -24.28
N ALA A 64 40.95 -1.80 -24.43
CA ALA A 64 39.90 -1.96 -25.44
C ALA A 64 38.52 -2.43 -24.95
N THR A 65 37.65 -1.44 -24.89
CA THR A 65 36.23 -1.43 -25.34
C THR A 65 35.55 -2.77 -25.67
N THR A 66 34.49 -3.11 -25.00
CA THR A 66 33.17 -3.35 -25.67
C THR A 66 32.02 -3.47 -24.67
N SER A 67 30.96 -2.76 -24.98
CA SER A 67 29.64 -2.80 -24.37
C SER A 67 29.01 -4.19 -24.50
N ALA A 68 28.49 -4.74 -23.39
CA ALA A 68 27.49 -5.79 -23.48
C ALA A 68 26.54 -5.67 -22.26
N ALA A 69 25.32 -5.27 -22.53
CA ALA A 69 24.21 -5.33 -21.61
C ALA A 69 23.85 -6.80 -21.37
N SER A 70 24.16 -7.32 -20.18
CA SER A 70 23.80 -8.69 -19.79
C SER A 70 22.47 -8.68 -19.03
N ALA A 71 21.43 -9.19 -19.68
CA ALA A 71 20.17 -9.53 -19.04
C ALA A 71 20.39 -10.73 -18.09
N ILE A 72 20.10 -10.54 -16.81
CA ILE A 72 20.16 -11.62 -15.83
C ILE A 72 18.92 -12.51 -16.05
N ARG A 73 19.18 -13.68 -16.60
CA ARG A 73 18.22 -14.79 -16.74
C ARG A 73 18.22 -15.58 -15.44
N VAL A 74 17.08 -15.69 -14.77
CA VAL A 74 16.89 -16.62 -13.65
C VAL A 74 16.51 -17.96 -14.24
N GLU A 75 17.43 -18.89 -14.21
CA GLU A 75 17.25 -20.27 -14.66
C GLU A 75 16.53 -21.06 -13.54
N ALA A 76 15.44 -21.72 -13.90
CA ALA A 76 14.71 -22.63 -13.02
C ALA A 76 15.36 -24.01 -13.09
N ALA A 77 15.74 -24.57 -11.94
CA ALA A 77 16.28 -25.93 -11.83
C ALA A 77 15.20 -26.98 -12.14
N PRO A 78 15.56 -28.13 -12.74
CA PRO A 78 14.62 -29.18 -13.11
C PRO A 78 14.13 -29.98 -11.91
N VAL A 79 12.84 -30.35 -11.97
CA VAL A 79 12.16 -31.24 -11.01
C VAL A 79 12.47 -32.68 -11.38
N PRO A 80 12.88 -33.56 -10.45
CA PRO A 80 13.04 -34.99 -10.74
C PRO A 80 11.67 -35.69 -10.76
N THR A 81 11.43 -36.43 -11.84
CA THR A 81 10.31 -37.36 -12.02
C THR A 81 10.69 -38.72 -11.46
N SER A 82 9.97 -39.20 -10.44
CA SER A 82 9.56 -40.61 -10.30
C SER A 82 8.93 -40.89 -8.92
N VAL A 83 7.67 -41.29 -8.93
CA VAL A 83 6.94 -41.84 -7.78
C VAL A 83 6.38 -43.19 -8.19
N PRO A 84 6.54 -44.26 -7.44
CA PRO A 84 5.71 -45.45 -7.60
C PRO A 84 4.44 -45.37 -6.73
N ALA A 85 3.35 -45.81 -7.33
CA ALA A 85 2.01 -45.85 -6.77
C ALA A 85 1.86 -46.95 -5.69
N SER A 86 1.10 -46.61 -4.63
CA SER A 86 0.28 -47.60 -3.90
C SER A 86 -0.88 -46.90 -3.24
N VAL A 87 -2.09 -47.28 -3.65
CA VAL A 87 -3.40 -46.80 -3.20
C VAL A 87 -3.84 -47.70 -2.02
N PRO A 88 -4.42 -47.18 -0.97
CA PRO A 88 -5.47 -47.86 -0.22
C PRO A 88 -6.81 -47.15 -0.30
N THR A 89 -7.85 -47.97 -0.43
CA THR A 89 -9.28 -47.68 -0.55
C THR A 89 -9.90 -46.92 0.64
N PRO A 90 -11.00 -46.19 0.43
CA PRO A 90 -11.58 -45.31 1.43
C PRO A 90 -12.51 -46.01 2.40
N VAL A 91 -12.45 -45.56 3.66
CA VAL A 91 -13.45 -45.85 4.69
C VAL A 91 -14.37 -44.64 4.79
N GLU A 92 -15.68 -44.87 4.62
CA GLU A 92 -16.76 -43.90 4.79
C GLU A 92 -16.87 -43.45 6.24
N ALA A 93 -17.02 -42.13 6.47
CA ALA A 93 -17.47 -41.56 7.72
C ALA A 93 -18.48 -40.40 7.45
N PRO A 94 -19.42 -40.13 8.36
CA PRO A 94 -20.73 -39.56 8.03
C PRO A 94 -20.73 -38.06 7.83
N ALA A 95 -21.69 -37.61 7.02
CA ALA A 95 -21.94 -36.22 6.65
C ALA A 95 -22.12 -35.30 7.85
N GLN A 96 -21.23 -34.33 8.00
CA GLN A 96 -21.44 -33.12 8.80
C GLN A 96 -21.73 -31.96 7.87
N THR A 97 -22.87 -31.34 8.13
CA THR A 97 -23.41 -30.18 7.42
C THR A 97 -22.43 -29.01 7.48
N ALA A 98 -21.80 -28.71 6.37
CA ALA A 98 -20.86 -27.59 6.26
C ALA A 98 -21.60 -26.26 6.20
N ALA A 99 -21.36 -25.41 7.18
CA ALA A 99 -21.71 -23.99 7.12
C ALA A 99 -20.90 -23.33 5.99
N GLN A 100 -21.59 -22.69 5.06
CA GLN A 100 -20.98 -21.98 3.94
C GLN A 100 -20.16 -20.78 4.42
N PRO A 101 -18.91 -20.59 3.97
CA PRO A 101 -18.18 -19.35 4.20
C PRO A 101 -18.70 -18.27 3.26
N VAL A 102 -19.29 -17.21 3.83
CA VAL A 102 -19.64 -15.98 3.10
C VAL A 102 -18.34 -15.20 2.83
N ALA A 103 -17.67 -15.58 1.78
CA ALA A 103 -16.63 -14.77 1.14
C ALA A 103 -17.02 -14.61 -0.33
N GLN A 104 -17.84 -13.62 -0.63
CA GLN A 104 -18.04 -13.24 -2.03
C GLN A 104 -16.74 -12.57 -2.52
N PRO A 105 -16.13 -13.05 -3.61
CA PRO A 105 -14.92 -12.46 -4.14
C PRO A 105 -15.23 -11.07 -4.74
N ILE A 106 -14.39 -10.09 -4.43
CA ILE A 106 -14.37 -8.73 -4.99
C ILE A 106 -14.39 -8.73 -6.54
N ALA A 107 -14.12 -9.85 -7.18
CA ALA A 107 -14.17 -10.04 -8.62
C ALA A 107 -15.54 -9.73 -9.27
N GLN A 108 -16.65 -9.73 -8.52
CA GLN A 108 -17.97 -9.39 -9.08
C GLN A 108 -18.27 -7.88 -9.07
N ALA A 109 -17.52 -7.06 -8.33
CA ALA A 109 -17.72 -5.61 -8.30
C ALA A 109 -16.85 -4.85 -9.31
N ILE A 110 -15.87 -5.51 -9.94
CA ILE A 110 -15.00 -4.92 -10.95
C ILE A 110 -15.22 -5.70 -12.25
N ALA A 111 -16.31 -5.37 -12.96
CA ALA A 111 -16.41 -5.75 -14.36
C ALA A 111 -15.20 -5.16 -15.11
N PRO A 112 -14.57 -5.91 -16.05
CA PRO A 112 -13.45 -5.37 -16.79
C PRO A 112 -13.94 -4.13 -17.54
N ALA A 113 -13.38 -2.97 -17.19
CA ALA A 113 -13.56 -1.77 -17.98
C ALA A 113 -13.07 -2.10 -19.38
N GLN A 114 -13.96 -2.01 -20.37
CA GLN A 114 -13.59 -2.16 -21.77
C GLN A 114 -12.47 -1.16 -22.05
N THR A 115 -11.33 -1.66 -22.45
CA THR A 115 -10.20 -0.83 -22.87
C THR A 115 -10.68 0.02 -24.05
N PRO A 116 -10.62 1.36 -23.98
CA PRO A 116 -10.99 2.19 -25.13
C PRO A 116 -10.09 1.82 -26.32
N ALA A 117 -10.69 1.49 -27.44
CA ALA A 117 -10.03 0.98 -28.65
C ALA A 117 -9.07 1.97 -29.36
N HIS A 118 -8.76 3.13 -28.79
CA HIS A 118 -7.94 4.19 -29.40
C HIS A 118 -6.60 4.48 -28.72
N LEU A 119 -6.09 3.54 -27.91
CA LEU A 119 -4.73 3.64 -27.38
C LEU A 119 -3.69 2.83 -28.18
N THR A 120 -4.01 2.43 -29.42
CA THR A 120 -3.03 1.86 -30.34
C THR A 120 -2.45 2.96 -31.22
N GLY A 121 -1.22 3.37 -30.93
CA GLY A 121 -0.35 4.06 -31.88
C GLY A 121 -0.29 5.57 -31.80
N LYS A 122 0.52 6.04 -30.85
CA LYS A 122 1.54 7.08 -31.06
C LYS A 122 2.41 7.14 -29.81
N ALA A 123 3.71 6.93 -29.96
CA ALA A 123 4.66 7.29 -28.93
C ALA A 123 4.44 8.78 -28.61
N LEU A 124 3.87 9.06 -27.45
CA LEU A 124 3.82 10.43 -26.94
C LEU A 124 5.28 10.86 -26.74
N ALA A 125 5.69 11.83 -27.54
CA ALA A 125 6.93 12.55 -27.33
C ALA A 125 7.00 12.95 -25.87
N VAL A 126 8.15 12.79 -25.24
CA VAL A 126 8.45 13.26 -23.90
C VAL A 126 8.42 14.80 -23.96
N GLY A 127 7.22 15.36 -23.98
CA GLY A 127 6.99 16.76 -23.69
C GLY A 127 7.22 16.95 -22.20
N GLU A 128 7.93 18.00 -21.85
CA GLU A 128 8.10 18.46 -20.46
C GLU A 128 6.72 18.51 -19.80
N ALA A 129 6.42 17.49 -18.99
CA ALA A 129 5.24 17.48 -18.15
C ALA A 129 5.50 18.48 -17.01
N GLN A 130 5.22 19.75 -17.27
CA GLN A 130 5.04 20.72 -16.22
C GLN A 130 3.97 20.16 -15.27
N ALA A 131 4.30 20.07 -13.99
CA ALA A 131 3.30 19.85 -12.96
C ALA A 131 2.16 20.85 -13.21
N ALA A 132 0.97 20.34 -13.54
CA ALA A 132 -0.17 21.19 -13.80
C ALA A 132 -0.33 22.15 -12.62
N PRO A 133 -0.36 23.47 -12.85
CA PRO A 133 -0.58 24.41 -11.78
C PRO A 133 -1.94 24.11 -11.16
N VAL A 134 -1.96 23.87 -9.87
CA VAL A 134 -3.20 23.69 -9.11
C VAL A 134 -4.01 24.98 -9.25
N PRO A 135 -5.17 25.00 -9.96
CA PRO A 135 -5.97 26.19 -10.02
C PRO A 135 -6.66 26.36 -8.67
N GLY A 136 -6.19 27.30 -7.89
CA GLY A 136 -6.77 27.63 -6.60
C GLY A 136 -6.13 28.89 -6.08
N GLY A 137 -6.79 30.05 -6.38
CA GLY A 137 -6.46 31.33 -5.77
C GLY A 137 -6.50 31.22 -4.25
N GLY A 138 -5.52 31.83 -3.62
CA GLY A 138 -5.38 32.40 -2.31
C GLY A 138 -6.07 31.85 -1.05
N GLU A 139 -6.89 30.83 -1.13
CA GLU A 139 -7.59 30.29 0.05
C GLU A 139 -6.63 29.48 0.92
N ALA A 140 -6.59 29.79 2.23
CA ALA A 140 -5.79 29.02 3.18
C ALA A 140 -6.29 27.56 3.26
N ALA A 141 -5.39 26.63 3.61
CA ALA A 141 -5.78 25.24 3.82
C ALA A 141 -6.88 25.12 4.86
N ALA A 142 -7.89 24.27 4.61
CA ALA A 142 -8.98 24.03 5.54
C ALA A 142 -8.51 23.43 6.87
N TRP A 143 -7.40 22.71 6.81
CA TRP A 143 -6.81 22.03 7.96
C TRP A 143 -5.28 21.99 7.81
N SER A 144 -4.61 21.89 8.94
CA SER A 144 -3.17 21.59 9.00
C SER A 144 -2.92 20.46 9.98
N PRO A 145 -1.89 19.64 9.76
CA PRO A 145 -1.55 18.54 10.63
C PRO A 145 -1.34 18.98 12.09
N GLY A 146 -2.03 18.31 13.01
CA GLY A 146 -2.04 18.66 14.43
C GLY A 146 -3.19 19.59 14.87
N ALA A 147 -3.88 20.25 13.93
CA ALA A 147 -5.09 21.02 14.23
C ALA A 147 -6.27 20.08 14.53
N PRO A 148 -7.30 20.55 15.28
CA PRO A 148 -8.52 19.78 15.51
C PRO A 148 -9.21 19.45 14.18
N TRP A 149 -9.51 18.17 14.00
CA TRP A 149 -10.31 17.69 12.88
C TRP A 149 -11.75 17.51 13.34
N ASN A 150 -12.65 18.34 12.85
CA ASN A 150 -14.06 18.33 13.17
C ASN A 150 -14.95 18.38 11.93
N TYR A 151 -16.25 18.28 12.10
CA TYR A 151 -17.20 18.23 10.99
C TYR A 151 -17.13 19.44 10.06
N LYS A 152 -16.98 20.64 10.62
CA LYS A 152 -16.82 21.90 9.84
C LYS A 152 -15.56 21.83 8.98
N THR A 153 -14.44 21.42 9.57
CA THR A 153 -13.15 21.28 8.86
C THR A 153 -13.24 20.20 7.77
N PHE A 154 -13.88 19.05 8.05
CA PHE A 154 -14.13 18.02 7.05
C PHE A 154 -14.91 18.54 5.85
N ARG A 155 -16.04 19.21 6.09
CA ARG A 155 -16.89 19.79 5.04
C ARG A 155 -16.12 20.81 4.19
N GLU A 156 -15.34 21.67 4.84
CA GLU A 156 -14.55 22.70 4.18
C GLU A 156 -13.41 22.08 3.34
N ALA A 157 -12.70 21.09 3.85
CA ALA A 157 -11.67 20.39 3.08
C ALA A 157 -12.25 19.66 1.86
N MET A 158 -13.43 19.04 2.00
CA MET A 158 -14.15 18.44 0.87
C MET A 158 -14.48 19.50 -0.19
N ARG A 159 -15.04 20.65 0.22
CA ARG A 159 -15.38 21.76 -0.67
C ARG A 159 -14.14 22.30 -1.40
N GLN A 160 -13.04 22.59 -0.69
CA GLN A 160 -11.81 23.12 -1.27
C GLN A 160 -11.17 22.14 -2.28
N SER A 161 -11.33 20.83 -2.06
CA SER A 161 -10.88 19.81 -3.02
C SER A 161 -11.81 19.60 -4.21
N GLY A 162 -12.92 20.34 -4.29
CA GLY A 162 -13.94 20.20 -5.33
C GLY A 162 -14.78 18.92 -5.19
N ARG A 163 -14.90 18.39 -3.98
CA ARG A 163 -15.68 17.19 -3.65
C ARG A 163 -16.80 17.54 -2.67
N ALA A 164 -17.92 16.82 -2.77
CA ALA A 164 -19.02 16.93 -1.83
C ALA A 164 -19.10 15.67 -0.95
N SER A 165 -19.68 15.83 0.22
CA SER A 165 -20.05 14.73 1.12
C SER A 165 -21.39 15.06 1.77
N GLU A 166 -22.29 14.09 1.76
CA GLU A 166 -23.60 14.16 2.41
C GLU A 166 -23.59 13.53 3.81
N LEU A 167 -22.41 13.18 4.32
CA LEU A 167 -22.24 12.60 5.66
C LEU A 167 -22.86 13.51 6.71
N PRO A 168 -23.87 13.06 7.51
CA PRO A 168 -24.44 13.83 8.59
C PRO A 168 -23.41 14.04 9.73
N GLU A 169 -23.57 15.14 10.49
CA GLU A 169 -22.67 15.45 11.62
C GLU A 169 -22.68 14.38 12.70
N GLN A 170 -23.85 13.82 13.01
CA GLN A 170 -23.96 12.74 13.97
C GLN A 170 -23.17 11.50 13.50
N GLU A 171 -23.30 11.12 12.23
CA GLU A 171 -22.56 9.98 11.68
C GLU A 171 -21.05 10.25 11.63
N PHE A 172 -20.64 11.50 11.36
CA PHE A 172 -19.25 11.93 11.47
C PHE A 172 -18.71 11.73 12.90
N ALA A 173 -19.46 12.10 13.93
CA ALA A 173 -19.06 11.89 15.32
C ALA A 173 -18.90 10.39 15.67
N GLU A 174 -19.83 9.54 15.23
CA GLU A 174 -19.72 8.09 15.38
C GLU A 174 -18.50 7.52 14.65
N LEU A 175 -18.18 8.09 13.48
CA LEU A 175 -17.01 7.73 12.70
C LEU A 175 -15.70 8.02 13.44
N GLN A 176 -15.61 9.16 14.15
CA GLN A 176 -14.45 9.48 14.96
C GLN A 176 -14.27 8.49 16.13
N ALA A 177 -15.35 8.01 16.74
CA ALA A 177 -15.28 6.94 17.74
C ALA A 177 -14.75 5.63 17.14
N ARG A 178 -15.20 5.23 15.94
CA ARG A 178 -14.68 4.07 15.22
C ARG A 178 -13.20 4.23 14.83
N LYS A 179 -12.74 5.45 14.54
CA LYS A 179 -11.32 5.74 14.29
C LYS A 179 -10.43 5.29 15.47
N VAL A 180 -10.85 5.53 16.69
CA VAL A 180 -10.08 5.11 17.90
C VAL A 180 -9.85 3.59 17.89
N VAL A 181 -10.90 2.82 17.62
CA VAL A 181 -10.83 1.34 17.56
C VAL A 181 -9.94 0.87 16.40
N ALA A 182 -10.04 1.53 15.23
CA ALA A 182 -9.18 1.22 14.10
C ALA A 182 -7.69 1.49 14.40
N MET A 183 -7.37 2.58 15.12
CA MET A 183 -5.99 2.87 15.55
C MET A 183 -5.43 1.79 16.47
N GLN A 184 -6.21 1.32 17.44
CA GLN A 184 -5.83 0.20 18.31
C GLN A 184 -5.60 -1.10 17.49
N SER A 185 -6.41 -1.33 16.47
CA SER A 185 -6.29 -2.49 15.59
C SER A 185 -5.01 -2.42 14.74
N ILE A 186 -4.67 -1.24 14.22
CA ILE A 186 -3.41 -1.00 13.51
C ILE A 186 -2.22 -1.28 14.45
N GLU A 187 -2.23 -0.73 15.65
CA GLU A 187 -1.14 -0.90 16.60
C GLU A 187 -0.93 -2.37 16.99
N ARG A 188 -2.01 -3.10 17.34
CA ARG A 188 -1.95 -4.54 17.63
C ARG A 188 -1.44 -5.33 16.43
N TYR A 189 -1.91 -5.01 15.22
CA TYR A 189 -1.49 -5.69 14.01
C TYR A 189 0.00 -5.49 13.73
N LEU A 190 0.51 -4.26 13.81
CA LEU A 190 1.91 -3.96 13.61
C LEU A 190 2.81 -4.61 14.67
N LYS A 191 2.41 -4.59 15.95
CA LYS A 191 3.12 -5.30 17.03
C LYS A 191 3.22 -6.80 16.75
N ARG A 192 2.13 -7.46 16.32
CA ARG A 192 2.16 -8.89 15.96
C ARG A 192 3.08 -9.17 14.77
N ARG A 193 3.13 -8.30 13.77
CA ARG A 193 3.87 -8.52 12.53
C ARG A 193 5.36 -8.17 12.62
N PHE A 194 5.71 -7.17 13.42
CA PHE A 194 7.06 -6.60 13.47
C PHE A 194 7.69 -6.64 14.87
N GLY A 195 6.98 -7.15 15.88
CA GLY A 195 7.40 -7.08 17.28
C GLY A 195 7.10 -5.74 17.93
N GLN A 196 7.03 -4.67 17.16
CA GLN A 196 6.72 -3.31 17.62
C GLN A 196 5.94 -2.54 16.55
N ALA A 197 5.21 -1.52 16.96
CA ALA A 197 4.59 -0.55 16.07
C ALA A 197 5.43 0.72 16.03
N ASP A 198 5.78 1.19 14.83
CA ASP A 198 6.53 2.43 14.65
C ASP A 198 5.69 3.64 15.06
N ALA A 199 6.25 4.49 15.94
CA ALA A 199 5.54 5.64 16.47
C ALA A 199 5.17 6.68 15.41
N ASN A 200 6.01 6.88 14.37
CA ASN A 200 5.74 7.81 13.29
C ASN A 200 4.63 7.28 12.38
N VAL A 201 4.61 5.97 12.13
CA VAL A 201 3.52 5.34 11.37
C VAL A 201 2.20 5.50 12.12
N LEU A 202 2.16 5.17 13.43
CA LEU A 202 0.95 5.34 14.24
C LEU A 202 0.50 6.81 14.31
N ARG A 203 1.44 7.76 14.44
CA ARG A 203 1.15 9.19 14.44
C ARG A 203 0.53 9.62 13.11
N ALA A 204 1.09 9.22 11.97
CA ALA A 204 0.56 9.54 10.65
C ALA A 204 -0.89 9.07 10.48
N PHE A 205 -1.22 7.84 10.92
CA PHE A 205 -2.59 7.33 10.88
C PHE A 205 -3.54 8.07 11.84
N ARG A 206 -3.07 8.48 13.02
CA ARG A 206 -3.90 9.27 13.96
C ARG A 206 -4.20 10.67 13.44
N GLU A 207 -3.21 11.32 12.84
CA GLU A 207 -3.34 12.67 12.31
C GLU A 207 -4.25 12.72 11.08
N LEU A 208 -4.07 11.82 10.13
CA LEU A 208 -4.80 11.88 8.87
C LEU A 208 -6.25 11.41 8.98
N PRO A 209 -7.19 12.17 8.41
CA PRO A 209 -8.60 11.83 8.37
C PRO A 209 -8.90 10.89 7.19
N ARG A 210 -8.90 9.58 7.43
CA ARG A 210 -9.12 8.59 6.35
C ARG A 210 -10.46 8.78 5.65
N GLU A 211 -11.50 9.24 6.36
CA GLU A 211 -12.83 9.55 5.81
C GLU A 211 -12.80 10.57 4.68
N TYR A 212 -11.83 11.47 4.68
CA TYR A 212 -11.62 12.45 3.62
C TYR A 212 -11.22 11.80 2.28
N TYR A 213 -10.64 10.59 2.29
CA TYR A 213 -10.14 9.87 1.11
C TYR A 213 -11.14 8.84 0.56
N HIS A 214 -12.25 8.58 1.26
CA HIS A 214 -13.30 7.69 0.82
C HIS A 214 -14.24 8.40 -0.18
N TYR A 215 -13.79 8.48 -1.43
CA TYR A 215 -14.48 9.16 -2.52
C TYR A 215 -14.35 8.39 -3.83
N ASP A 216 -15.48 8.11 -4.49
CA ASP A 216 -15.52 7.55 -5.84
C ASP A 216 -15.41 8.70 -6.86
N TYR A 217 -14.27 8.81 -7.50
CA TYR A 217 -13.97 9.88 -8.46
C TYR A 217 -14.75 9.75 -9.78
N GLN A 218 -15.17 8.54 -10.14
CA GLN A 218 -15.97 8.28 -11.35
C GLN A 218 -17.44 8.62 -11.12
N ARG A 219 -17.99 8.20 -9.96
CA ARG A 219 -19.38 8.50 -9.57
C ARG A 219 -19.52 9.86 -8.92
N LYS A 220 -18.43 10.52 -8.54
CA LYS A 220 -18.39 11.78 -7.79
C LYS A 220 -19.14 11.70 -6.46
N GLN A 221 -18.98 10.61 -5.75
CA GLN A 221 -19.71 10.30 -4.52
C GLN A 221 -18.75 9.96 -3.38
N ALA A 222 -18.97 10.58 -2.20
CA ALA A 222 -18.30 10.22 -0.97
C ALA A 222 -18.98 8.99 -0.32
N PHE A 223 -18.17 8.13 0.31
CA PHE A 223 -18.63 6.98 1.10
C PHE A 223 -17.85 6.93 2.43
N ALA A 224 -17.72 8.09 3.07
CA ALA A 224 -16.90 8.33 4.26
C ALA A 224 -17.25 7.43 5.45
N SER A 225 -18.53 7.03 5.61
CA SER A 225 -19.00 6.15 6.67
C SER A 225 -18.31 4.78 6.74
N ASN A 226 -17.67 4.36 5.65
CA ASN A 226 -16.96 3.07 5.56
C ASN A 226 -15.48 3.13 5.97
N SER A 227 -14.98 4.28 6.42
CA SER A 227 -13.54 4.53 6.58
C SER A 227 -12.85 3.70 7.66
N TYR A 228 -13.58 3.34 8.72
CA TYR A 228 -13.05 2.66 9.90
C TYR A 228 -13.86 1.41 10.24
N GLU A 229 -14.14 0.58 9.23
CA GLU A 229 -14.82 -0.70 9.43
C GLU A 229 -13.98 -1.64 10.30
N ALA A 230 -14.65 -2.41 11.17
CA ALA A 230 -13.99 -3.38 12.05
C ALA A 230 -13.30 -4.51 11.27
N ALA A 231 -13.86 -4.88 10.11
CA ALA A 231 -13.27 -5.79 9.15
C ALA A 231 -12.75 -4.99 7.94
N PRO A 232 -11.51 -4.47 7.99
CA PRO A 232 -10.99 -3.59 6.96
C PRO A 232 -10.85 -4.31 5.62
N LYS A 233 -11.32 -3.66 4.57
CA LYS A 233 -11.29 -4.15 3.18
C LYS A 233 -10.96 -3.00 2.23
N PRO A 234 -10.50 -3.29 1.01
CA PRO A 234 -10.34 -2.27 -0.02
C PRO A 234 -11.70 -1.77 -0.53
N TRP A 235 -11.75 -0.48 -0.90
CA TRP A 235 -12.94 0.19 -1.43
C TRP A 235 -12.68 0.76 -2.82
N ALA A 236 -13.58 0.53 -3.75
CA ALA A 236 -13.49 1.11 -5.10
C ALA A 236 -13.57 2.64 -5.04
N ILE A 237 -12.69 3.32 -5.77
CA ILE A 237 -12.64 4.79 -5.88
C ILE A 237 -12.90 5.29 -7.30
N GLY A 238 -13.39 4.41 -8.18
CA GLY A 238 -13.66 4.66 -9.58
C GLY A 238 -12.50 4.26 -10.50
N TYR A 239 -12.77 4.22 -11.78
CA TYR A 239 -11.82 3.92 -12.86
C TYR A 239 -11.04 2.61 -12.70
N GLY A 240 -11.58 1.62 -11.99
CA GLY A 240 -10.92 0.36 -11.70
C GLY A 240 -9.84 0.45 -10.61
N SER A 241 -9.75 1.58 -9.90
CA SER A 241 -8.83 1.80 -8.79
C SER A 241 -9.50 1.58 -7.44
N ALA A 242 -8.71 1.38 -6.39
CA ALA A 242 -9.20 1.13 -5.04
C ALA A 242 -8.35 1.81 -3.97
N LEU A 243 -9.01 2.28 -2.91
CA LEU A 243 -8.38 2.62 -1.64
C LEU A 243 -8.15 1.32 -0.87
N SER A 244 -6.90 0.96 -0.63
CA SER A 244 -6.52 -0.25 0.12
C SER A 244 -7.01 -0.19 1.57
N ASP A 245 -7.16 -1.35 2.20
CA ASP A 245 -7.48 -1.43 3.63
C ASP A 245 -6.38 -0.81 4.51
N TYR A 246 -6.78 -0.31 5.67
CA TYR A 246 -5.86 0.44 6.52
C TYR A 246 -4.80 -0.44 7.23
N LEU A 247 -5.03 -1.76 7.39
CA LEU A 247 -4.01 -2.66 7.94
C LEU A 247 -2.93 -2.97 6.90
N GLY A 248 -3.32 -3.21 5.65
CA GLY A 248 -2.39 -3.38 4.54
C GLY A 248 -1.53 -2.14 4.31
N GLN A 249 -2.14 -0.95 4.36
CA GLN A 249 -1.42 0.32 4.25
C GLN A 249 -0.44 0.54 5.42
N ALA A 250 -0.86 0.25 6.65
CA ALA A 250 0.01 0.33 7.83
C ALA A 250 1.19 -0.64 7.72
N TYR A 251 0.92 -1.88 7.26
CA TYR A 251 1.96 -2.89 7.04
C TYR A 251 3.02 -2.41 6.04
N MET A 252 2.60 -1.99 4.85
CA MET A 252 3.52 -1.53 3.81
C MET A 252 4.29 -0.28 4.23
N THR A 253 3.64 0.66 4.94
CA THR A 253 4.28 1.85 5.46
C THR A 253 5.39 1.47 6.46
N GLN A 254 5.10 0.63 7.45
CA GLN A 254 6.12 0.22 8.42
C GLN A 254 7.22 -0.66 7.79
N LEU A 255 6.87 -1.54 6.84
CA LEU A 255 7.82 -2.38 6.10
C LEU A 255 8.84 -1.53 5.33
N SER A 256 8.43 -0.38 4.81
CA SER A 256 9.30 0.56 4.10
C SER A 256 10.30 1.28 5.01
N ARG A 257 10.05 1.30 6.34
CA ARG A 257 10.89 1.96 7.36
C ARG A 257 11.18 3.43 7.04
N PRO A 258 10.15 4.27 6.85
CA PRO A 258 10.32 5.65 6.45
C PRO A 258 10.96 6.49 7.56
N ARG A 259 11.82 7.44 7.18
CA ARG A 259 12.54 8.36 8.09
C ARG A 259 12.24 9.81 7.72
N PRO A 260 12.34 10.76 8.64
CA PRO A 260 12.00 12.16 8.37
C PRO A 260 12.80 12.82 7.24
N GLY A 261 14.03 12.34 6.96
CA GLY A 261 14.87 12.87 5.89
C GLY A 261 14.68 12.24 4.51
N ASP A 262 13.85 11.18 4.42
CA ASP A 262 13.72 10.39 3.20
C ASP A 262 12.95 11.13 2.10
N THR A 263 13.30 10.83 0.85
CA THR A 263 12.55 11.15 -0.36
C THR A 263 11.91 9.87 -0.90
N VAL A 264 10.60 9.88 -1.07
CA VAL A 264 9.81 8.70 -1.43
C VAL A 264 9.17 8.86 -2.80
N LEU A 265 9.16 7.77 -3.58
CA LEU A 265 8.36 7.64 -4.79
C LEU A 265 7.26 6.61 -4.57
N GLU A 266 6.01 7.00 -4.79
CA GLU A 266 4.85 6.13 -4.86
C GLU A 266 4.42 5.91 -6.31
N ILE A 267 4.13 4.66 -6.67
CA ILE A 267 3.54 4.28 -7.96
C ILE A 267 2.14 3.76 -7.73
N GLY A 268 1.16 4.51 -8.23
CA GLY A 268 -0.27 4.30 -8.01
C GLY A 268 -0.80 5.20 -6.91
N THR A 269 -1.00 6.49 -7.21
CA THR A 269 -1.53 7.48 -6.26
C THR A 269 -2.90 7.05 -5.70
N GLY A 270 -3.76 6.51 -6.56
CA GLY A 270 -5.07 6.04 -6.18
C GLY A 270 -5.89 7.12 -5.48
N SER A 271 -6.30 6.86 -4.22
CA SER A 271 -7.03 7.83 -3.40
C SER A 271 -6.16 8.97 -2.85
N GLY A 272 -4.84 8.86 -2.90
CA GLY A 272 -3.89 9.78 -2.27
C GLY A 272 -3.67 9.54 -0.77
N PHE A 273 -4.30 8.54 -0.17
CA PHE A 273 -4.14 8.29 1.28
C PHE A 273 -2.74 7.78 1.63
N GLN A 274 -2.16 6.88 0.81
CA GLN A 274 -0.84 6.34 1.09
C GLN A 274 0.26 7.40 0.94
N SER A 275 0.22 8.25 -0.10
CA SER A 275 1.13 9.40 -0.23
C SER A 275 0.97 10.39 0.91
N SER A 276 -0.25 10.63 1.37
CA SER A 276 -0.51 11.48 2.54
C SER A 276 0.06 10.87 3.83
N LEU A 277 -0.05 9.55 4.04
CA LEU A 277 0.58 8.88 5.19
C LEU A 277 2.11 9.06 5.17
N LEU A 278 2.73 8.82 4.02
CA LEU A 278 4.18 9.00 3.84
C LEU A 278 4.58 10.45 4.08
N SER A 279 3.81 11.42 3.58
CA SER A 279 4.10 12.86 3.73
C SER A 279 4.17 13.32 5.19
N ARG A 280 3.49 12.61 6.11
CA ARG A 280 3.54 12.89 7.56
C ARG A 280 4.80 12.35 8.24
N ILE A 281 5.61 11.57 7.53
CA ILE A 281 6.78 10.89 8.10
C ILE A 281 8.07 11.36 7.44
N VAL A 282 8.06 11.55 6.11
CA VAL A 282 9.25 11.80 5.30
C VAL A 282 9.37 13.25 4.85
N LYS A 283 10.49 13.61 4.26
CA LYS A 283 10.76 14.96 3.75
C LYS A 283 9.91 15.29 2.52
N ASP A 284 9.99 14.46 1.48
CA ASP A 284 9.32 14.69 0.20
C ASP A 284 8.67 13.40 -0.32
N VAL A 285 7.47 13.52 -0.87
CA VAL A 285 6.73 12.44 -1.54
C VAL A 285 6.47 12.83 -2.99
N TYR A 286 6.85 11.95 -3.89
CA TYR A 286 6.52 11.99 -5.32
C TYR A 286 5.55 10.85 -5.61
N SER A 287 4.44 11.12 -6.26
CA SER A 287 3.40 10.11 -6.52
C SER A 287 2.95 10.15 -7.97
N VAL A 288 2.90 8.99 -8.62
CA VAL A 288 2.58 8.85 -10.05
C VAL A 288 1.29 8.06 -10.21
N GLU A 289 0.34 8.62 -10.98
CA GLU A 289 -0.92 7.98 -11.35
C GLU A 289 -1.04 7.92 -12.87
N ILE A 290 -1.35 6.76 -13.42
CA ILE A 290 -1.51 6.59 -14.87
C ILE A 290 -2.91 6.95 -15.36
N ILE A 291 -3.92 6.84 -14.48
CA ILE A 291 -5.31 7.11 -14.81
C ILE A 291 -5.55 8.62 -14.73
N GLN A 292 -5.55 9.29 -15.89
CA GLN A 292 -5.59 10.75 -15.97
C GLN A 292 -6.76 11.39 -15.18
N PRO A 293 -8.04 10.97 -15.30
CA PRO A 293 -9.12 11.61 -14.54
C PRO A 293 -8.97 11.42 -13.02
N LEU A 294 -8.43 10.27 -12.59
CA LEU A 294 -8.16 10.00 -11.18
C LEU A 294 -7.01 10.87 -10.67
N GLY A 295 -5.85 10.87 -11.34
CA GLY A 295 -4.68 11.64 -10.93
C GLY A 295 -4.95 13.15 -10.89
N THR A 296 -5.71 13.69 -11.87
CA THR A 296 -6.14 15.08 -11.87
C THR A 296 -7.06 15.42 -10.71
N GLY A 297 -7.98 14.50 -10.37
CA GLY A 297 -8.90 14.68 -9.23
C GLY A 297 -8.16 14.64 -7.90
N VAL A 298 -7.28 13.66 -7.74
CA VAL A 298 -6.52 13.45 -6.49
C VAL A 298 -5.48 14.56 -6.25
N ALA A 299 -4.91 15.17 -7.27
CA ALA A 299 -3.97 16.28 -7.09
C ALA A 299 -4.53 17.44 -6.24
N ARG A 300 -5.86 17.57 -6.16
CA ARG A 300 -6.55 18.65 -5.43
C ARG A 300 -6.72 18.38 -3.93
N ILE A 301 -6.44 17.17 -3.45
CA ILE A 301 -6.76 16.81 -2.05
C ILE A 301 -5.70 17.24 -1.03
N TYR A 302 -4.46 17.49 -1.47
CA TYR A 302 -3.34 17.70 -0.55
C TYR A 302 -3.35 19.13 0.03
N LYS A 303 -3.59 20.13 -0.80
CA LYS A 303 -3.62 21.54 -0.37
C LYS A 303 -4.63 21.81 0.76
N PRO A 304 -5.90 21.36 0.69
CA PRO A 304 -6.85 21.52 1.79
C PRO A 304 -6.42 20.92 3.13
N LEU A 305 -5.49 19.97 3.10
CA LEU A 305 -4.92 19.32 4.28
C LEU A 305 -3.53 19.86 4.67
N GLY A 306 -3.05 20.94 4.05
CA GLY A 306 -1.73 21.50 4.32
C GLY A 306 -0.56 20.55 4.04
N LEU A 307 -0.74 19.60 3.10
CA LEU A 307 0.29 18.61 2.72
C LEU A 307 1.11 19.15 1.53
N GLU A 308 2.05 20.05 1.82
CA GLU A 308 2.81 20.77 0.79
C GLU A 308 4.00 19.98 0.23
N ASN A 309 4.42 18.92 0.90
CA ASN A 309 5.54 18.06 0.52
C ASN A 309 5.15 16.88 -0.37
N VAL A 310 3.91 16.85 -0.90
CA VAL A 310 3.45 15.85 -1.87
C VAL A 310 3.41 16.46 -3.27
N ARG A 311 4.11 15.84 -4.20
CA ARG A 311 4.11 16.18 -5.62
C ARG A 311 3.51 15.02 -6.40
N THR A 312 2.51 15.32 -7.24
CA THR A 312 1.84 14.31 -8.06
C THR A 312 1.99 14.61 -9.53
N ARG A 313 1.97 13.56 -10.36
CA ARG A 313 1.83 13.70 -11.79
C ARG A 313 1.03 12.56 -12.41
N VAL A 314 0.40 12.85 -13.55
CA VAL A 314 -0.21 11.84 -14.39
C VAL A 314 0.83 11.34 -15.38
N ALA A 315 1.28 10.09 -15.20
CA ALA A 315 2.32 9.47 -16.04
C ALA A 315 2.31 7.94 -15.88
N ASP A 316 3.06 7.24 -16.75
CA ASP A 316 3.31 5.82 -16.58
C ASP A 316 4.35 5.57 -15.48
N GLY A 317 3.90 4.93 -14.39
CA GLY A 317 4.72 4.60 -13.23
C GLY A 317 5.90 3.66 -13.52
N TYR A 318 5.91 2.98 -14.66
CA TYR A 318 7.06 2.19 -15.11
C TYR A 318 8.36 2.99 -15.14
N TYR A 319 8.27 4.28 -15.54
CA TYR A 319 9.42 5.16 -15.67
C TYR A 319 9.82 5.88 -14.38
N GLY A 320 9.00 5.76 -13.33
CA GLY A 320 9.25 6.46 -12.06
C GLY A 320 9.22 7.98 -12.20
N TRP A 321 10.23 8.66 -11.64
CA TRP A 321 10.38 10.12 -11.68
C TRP A 321 11.85 10.51 -11.93
N PRO A 322 12.35 10.41 -13.18
CA PRO A 322 13.77 10.52 -13.52
C PRO A 322 14.36 11.93 -13.33
N GLU A 323 13.50 12.95 -13.20
CA GLU A 323 13.94 14.34 -12.94
C GLU A 323 14.47 14.53 -11.51
N VAL A 324 14.14 13.63 -10.57
CA VAL A 324 14.72 13.62 -9.21
C VAL A 324 16.12 13.02 -9.24
N LYS A 325 17.11 13.83 -9.53
CA LYS A 325 18.50 13.41 -9.79
C LYS A 325 19.16 12.64 -8.63
N GLY A 326 18.77 12.92 -7.39
CA GLY A 326 19.30 12.22 -6.21
C GLY A 326 18.69 10.82 -6.00
N GLY A 327 17.65 10.45 -6.75
CA GLY A 327 16.90 9.22 -6.53
C GLY A 327 16.07 9.19 -5.24
N PHE A 328 15.61 8.01 -4.87
CA PHE A 328 14.64 7.80 -3.78
C PHE A 328 15.21 6.87 -2.72
N ASP A 329 15.00 7.22 -1.45
CA ASP A 329 15.30 6.36 -0.30
C ASP A 329 14.30 5.19 -0.23
N ILE A 330 13.05 5.47 -0.61
CA ILE A 330 11.97 4.49 -0.66
C ILE A 330 11.23 4.61 -1.99
N ILE A 331 10.94 3.47 -2.61
CA ILE A 331 9.99 3.36 -3.71
C ILE A 331 8.89 2.39 -3.28
N MET A 332 7.65 2.82 -3.31
CA MET A 332 6.48 2.02 -2.94
C MET A 332 5.55 1.87 -4.12
N VAL A 333 5.34 0.63 -4.58
CA VAL A 333 4.39 0.31 -5.65
C VAL A 333 3.11 -0.23 -5.02
N THR A 334 2.00 0.44 -5.23
CA THR A 334 0.69 0.13 -4.62
C THR A 334 -0.25 -0.64 -5.56
N CYS A 335 0.31 -1.25 -6.59
CA CYS A 335 -0.38 -2.10 -7.56
C CYS A 335 0.47 -3.33 -7.89
N VAL A 336 -0.13 -4.43 -8.37
CA VAL A 336 0.62 -5.65 -8.70
C VAL A 336 1.30 -5.49 -10.06
N ALA A 337 2.62 -5.73 -10.08
CA ALA A 337 3.42 -5.78 -11.30
C ALA A 337 3.75 -7.25 -11.65
N ARG A 338 4.00 -7.53 -12.95
CA ARG A 338 4.50 -8.85 -13.39
C ARG A 338 5.96 -9.05 -13.02
N TYR A 339 6.72 -7.96 -12.98
CA TYR A 339 8.14 -7.88 -12.63
C TYR A 339 8.46 -6.48 -12.10
N VAL A 340 9.62 -6.30 -11.49
CA VAL A 340 10.05 -4.96 -11.07
C VAL A 340 10.61 -4.19 -12.24
N SER A 341 10.17 -2.92 -12.42
CA SER A 341 10.70 -2.06 -13.46
C SER A 341 12.20 -1.76 -13.23
N PRO A 342 13.06 -1.96 -14.25
CA PRO A 342 14.47 -1.56 -14.16
C PRO A 342 14.66 -0.06 -13.89
N GLU A 343 13.73 0.78 -14.37
CA GLU A 343 13.73 2.23 -14.14
C GLU A 343 13.62 2.56 -12.67
N LEU A 344 12.74 1.85 -11.95
CA LEU A 344 12.57 2.04 -10.51
C LEU A 344 13.82 1.59 -9.73
N LEU A 345 14.43 0.47 -10.12
CA LEU A 345 15.67 0.01 -9.50
C LEU A 345 16.84 0.99 -9.74
N ARG A 346 16.91 1.64 -10.91
CA ARG A 346 17.93 2.68 -11.18
C ARG A 346 17.75 3.89 -10.28
N GLN A 347 16.50 4.32 -10.06
CA GLN A 347 16.16 5.47 -9.23
C GLN A 347 16.22 5.19 -7.73
N LEU A 348 16.38 3.93 -7.31
CA LEU A 348 16.56 3.59 -5.91
C LEU A 348 17.98 3.94 -5.46
N LYS A 349 18.10 4.72 -4.38
CA LYS A 349 19.41 5.07 -3.78
C LYS A 349 20.12 3.83 -3.21
N PRO A 350 21.46 3.86 -3.04
CA PRO A 350 22.15 2.95 -2.13
C PRO A 350 21.49 2.97 -0.75
N GLU A 351 21.38 1.81 -0.11
CA GLU A 351 20.67 1.56 1.16
C GLU A 351 19.14 1.81 1.11
N GLY A 352 18.61 2.19 -0.07
CA GLY A 352 17.19 2.39 -0.31
C GLY A 352 16.39 1.09 -0.39
N ARG A 353 15.06 1.22 -0.32
CA ARG A 353 14.09 0.12 -0.37
C ARG A 353 13.02 0.34 -1.41
N LEU A 354 12.75 -0.72 -2.19
CA LEU A 354 11.62 -0.77 -3.09
C LEU A 354 10.67 -1.88 -2.62
N ILE A 355 9.41 -1.54 -2.41
CA ILE A 355 8.35 -2.45 -1.97
C ILE A 355 7.36 -2.59 -3.10
N VAL A 356 7.15 -3.81 -3.60
CA VAL A 356 6.31 -4.06 -4.77
C VAL A 356 5.59 -5.40 -4.69
N PRO A 357 4.26 -5.43 -4.91
CA PRO A 357 3.54 -6.67 -5.18
C PRO A 357 3.92 -7.23 -6.54
N ILE A 358 4.35 -8.50 -6.60
CA ILE A 358 4.66 -9.19 -7.85
C ILE A 358 3.75 -10.40 -8.01
N GLY A 359 3.18 -10.58 -9.19
CA GLY A 359 2.32 -11.70 -9.52
C GLY A 359 1.45 -11.47 -10.75
N GLN A 360 0.58 -12.44 -11.02
CA GLN A 360 -0.38 -12.34 -12.12
C GLN A 360 -1.55 -11.44 -11.71
N PRO A 361 -1.95 -10.48 -12.57
CA PRO A 361 -3.13 -9.65 -12.36
C PRO A 361 -4.38 -10.51 -12.13
N PHE A 362 -5.21 -10.11 -11.15
CA PHE A 362 -6.47 -10.77 -10.80
C PHE A 362 -6.38 -12.25 -10.41
N LYS A 363 -5.17 -12.76 -10.16
CA LYS A 363 -4.96 -14.15 -9.71
C LYS A 363 -4.42 -14.17 -8.28
N ARG A 364 -4.74 -15.24 -7.56
CA ARG A 364 -4.10 -15.55 -6.26
C ARG A 364 -2.61 -15.84 -6.47
N GLY A 365 -1.82 -15.73 -5.40
CA GLY A 365 -0.38 -16.00 -5.46
C GLY A 365 0.48 -14.77 -5.74
N GLN A 366 -0.11 -13.56 -5.66
CA GLN A 366 0.67 -12.33 -5.60
C GLN A 366 1.47 -12.29 -4.30
N VAL A 367 2.73 -11.89 -4.38
CA VAL A 367 3.64 -11.81 -3.23
C VAL A 367 4.22 -10.41 -3.15
N LEU A 368 4.24 -9.85 -1.95
CA LEU A 368 4.95 -8.61 -1.67
C LEU A 368 6.45 -8.88 -1.61
N TYR A 369 7.23 -8.15 -2.39
CA TYR A 369 8.68 -8.22 -2.40
C TYR A 369 9.29 -6.94 -1.83
N VAL A 370 10.40 -7.10 -1.14
CA VAL A 370 11.27 -6.02 -0.72
C VAL A 370 12.59 -6.15 -1.46
N PHE A 371 12.90 -5.14 -2.27
CA PHE A 371 14.22 -4.98 -2.89
C PHE A 371 15.01 -3.95 -2.08
N THR A 372 16.28 -4.23 -1.86
CA THR A 372 17.23 -3.31 -1.22
C THR A 372 18.46 -3.16 -2.10
N LYS A 373 19.00 -1.97 -2.16
CA LYS A 373 20.26 -1.71 -2.85
C LYS A 373 21.35 -1.49 -1.80
N ASP A 374 22.42 -2.26 -1.83
CA ASP A 374 23.52 -2.07 -0.89
C ASP A 374 24.42 -0.86 -1.28
N LYS A 375 25.44 -0.57 -0.45
CA LYS A 375 26.38 0.54 -0.70
C LYS A 375 27.17 0.40 -2.00
N SER A 376 27.37 -0.82 -2.48
CA SER A 376 28.04 -1.10 -3.76
C SER A 376 27.10 -0.95 -4.97
N GLY A 377 25.81 -0.69 -4.75
CA GLY A 377 24.81 -0.63 -5.81
C GLY A 377 24.18 -1.96 -6.18
N LYS A 378 24.59 -3.06 -5.55
CA LYS A 378 24.01 -4.40 -5.81
C LYS A 378 22.61 -4.49 -5.21
N VAL A 379 21.69 -5.04 -5.99
CA VAL A 379 20.27 -5.21 -5.60
C VAL A 379 20.07 -6.60 -5.02
N HIS A 380 19.44 -6.65 -3.86
CA HIS A 380 19.00 -7.85 -3.17
C HIS A 380 17.48 -7.86 -3.09
N SER A 381 16.85 -9.04 -3.10
CA SER A 381 15.40 -9.15 -2.96
C SER A 381 15.03 -10.22 -1.95
N ARG A 382 13.92 -10.01 -1.25
CA ARG A 382 13.29 -11.03 -0.42
C ARG A 382 11.79 -11.04 -0.62
N LYS A 383 11.21 -12.22 -0.56
CA LYS A 383 9.76 -12.39 -0.45
C LYS A 383 9.32 -11.99 0.95
N ASP A 384 8.13 -11.38 1.06
CA ASP A 384 7.55 -11.03 2.33
C ASP A 384 6.25 -11.83 2.55
N MET A 385 5.11 -11.33 2.17
CA MET A 385 3.82 -11.98 2.40
C MET A 385 2.96 -12.08 1.15
N GLY A 386 1.99 -12.99 1.16
CA GLY A 386 0.95 -13.05 0.14
C GLY A 386 0.05 -11.81 0.22
N VAL A 387 -0.28 -11.24 -0.94
CA VAL A 387 -1.11 -10.02 -1.07
C VAL A 387 -2.05 -10.15 -2.25
N PHE A 388 -2.99 -9.21 -2.35
CA PHE A 388 -3.86 -9.08 -3.52
C PHE A 388 -4.05 -7.60 -3.87
N PHE A 389 -3.53 -7.19 -5.02
CA PHE A 389 -3.59 -5.84 -5.54
C PHE A 389 -4.20 -5.81 -6.94
N ILE A 390 -4.79 -4.66 -7.30
CA ILE A 390 -5.17 -4.36 -8.67
C ILE A 390 -3.92 -4.23 -9.55
N PRO A 391 -4.03 -4.48 -10.88
CA PRO A 391 -2.86 -4.51 -11.76
C PRO A 391 -2.26 -3.12 -11.98
N MET A 392 -0.92 -3.09 -12.01
CA MET A 392 -0.19 -2.00 -12.64
C MET A 392 -0.39 -2.07 -14.15
N THR A 393 -0.67 -0.93 -14.77
CA THR A 393 -0.89 -0.80 -16.21
C THR A 393 0.22 0.01 -16.88
N GLY A 394 0.12 0.24 -18.20
CA GLY A 394 1.13 0.95 -18.99
C GLY A 394 2.23 0.03 -19.52
N LYS A 395 3.44 0.54 -19.62
CA LYS A 395 4.62 -0.13 -20.21
C LYS A 395 4.93 -1.51 -19.60
N ILE A 396 4.62 -1.67 -18.30
CA ILE A 396 4.83 -2.94 -17.57
C ILE A 396 4.11 -4.14 -18.22
N LEU A 397 3.00 -3.89 -18.95
CA LEU A 397 2.23 -4.93 -19.64
C LEU A 397 2.82 -5.30 -21.01
N GLN A 398 3.68 -4.45 -21.57
CA GLN A 398 4.27 -4.63 -22.91
C GLN A 398 5.56 -5.46 -22.89
N GLY A 399 6.10 -5.78 -21.70
CA GLY A 399 7.24 -6.68 -21.55
C GLY A 399 6.89 -8.07 -22.06
N LYS A 400 7.73 -8.65 -22.94
CA LYS A 400 7.58 -10.05 -23.36
C LYS A 400 7.67 -10.95 -22.11
N SER A 401 6.66 -11.78 -21.94
CA SER A 401 6.64 -12.90 -20.99
C SER A 401 7.76 -13.90 -21.31
#